data_fe31bb76e97f9fc2b66f893bbd6bce77
#
_entry.id   fe31bb76e97f9fc2b66f893bbd6bce77
#
_cell.length_a   1.000
_cell.length_b   1.000
_cell.length_c   1.000
_cell.angle_alpha   90.00
_cell.angle_beta   90.00
_cell.angle_gamma   90.00
#
_symmetry.space_group_name_H-M   'P 1'
#
loop_
_entity.id
_entity.type
_entity.pdbx_description
1 polymer ?
#
loop_
_entity_poly.entity_id
_entity_poly.type
_entity_poly.pdbx_seq_one_letter_code
_entity_poly.pdbx_strand_id
1 'polypeptide(L)'
;MKFDNDYWHSLDRKYIEKLGVNANTLGTSTPPMRDQLESLKTRIFQGASQIELGFIGRGKGSMGQGSPTPEMYGNEEREALRQLARINEVETSTHASPNVQGFAGLGERGFTDEAREQNLTEVKRTIDFAADVARGGPVVLHTGEFPRPVSKYKDFEAYPGEEKKQIHYLVNQKTGEIKRGVREDEEIYVPREKGVLKDQYGNDKKIDFFGKKIPVMEYELDENGNMIVDPVKFEKFKNDQKYIEKYNFRKGDSEAAAKAFYEEQLKAEQFQALGQADEYEIMYKDALETRQKILESLSFYEKLEKIPGIDKEKLKREIGARAHFIPPEEVEPVKYLREQLREWEKKMNYGQEIAISSRKNVAKIQEEIDETVPIHQYGIKESSETLARAGIYALQKEKEQGLEKPLFIAPENIFPENGYASHPEELKELIIKSRKAMAERLWKDDQPTKDGASLGIYNKKEAEKAAEDHIKVTFDIGHLNTWKKYFKGSDQDFKKWMMQQVDTLNKEKMIGHVHISDNFGYYDEHVDPGEGNAPIPEFVKKLKESGYKGKMIVEPAHQDIRAWTKFMSNFASPVYRTKLWSDDDLGFFKGRTYSPSYIVGGYSPDTGTEETDWRFWSGIRLE
;
A
#
# COMPACT_ATOMS: atom_id res chain seq x y z
N MET A 1 -12.42 27.76 48.03
CA MET A 1 -12.42 26.32 48.33
C MET A 1 -12.43 25.58 47.02
N LYS A 2 -11.38 24.85 46.66
CA LYS A 2 -11.41 24.03 45.45
C LYS A 2 -12.12 22.74 45.85
N PHE A 3 -13.42 22.75 45.72
CA PHE A 3 -14.31 21.63 46.10
C PHE A 3 -13.93 20.29 45.46
N ASP A 4 -13.32 20.33 44.29
CA ASP A 4 -13.04 19.12 43.51
C ASP A 4 -11.82 18.30 43.96
N ASN A 5 -10.83 18.88 44.62
CA ASN A 5 -9.61 18.15 44.87
C ASN A 5 -9.53 17.51 46.26
N ASP A 6 -9.97 18.18 47.29
CA ASP A 6 -9.73 17.73 48.66
C ASP A 6 -10.85 16.86 49.26
N TYR A 7 -12.08 17.09 48.86
CA TYR A 7 -13.23 16.32 49.35
C TYR A 7 -13.23 14.88 48.85
N TRP A 8 -12.97 14.68 47.55
CA TRP A 8 -13.03 13.36 46.94
C TRP A 8 -11.77 12.52 47.20
N HIS A 9 -10.58 13.12 47.45
CA HIS A 9 -9.38 12.44 47.90
C HIS A 9 -9.54 11.76 49.25
N SER A 10 -10.36 12.31 50.10
CA SER A 10 -10.63 11.71 51.41
C SER A 10 -11.52 10.46 51.34
N LEU A 11 -12.29 10.31 50.29
CA LEU A 11 -13.22 9.19 50.06
C LEU A 11 -12.66 8.10 49.18
N ASP A 12 -11.67 8.41 48.33
CA ASP A 12 -11.10 7.50 47.34
C ASP A 12 -9.69 7.08 47.77
N ARG A 13 -9.58 5.89 48.34
CA ARG A 13 -8.31 5.33 48.81
C ARG A 13 -7.35 4.92 47.69
N LYS A 14 -7.77 4.87 46.45
CA LYS A 14 -6.93 4.61 45.27
C LYS A 14 -6.66 5.92 44.57
N TYR A 15 -5.42 6.37 44.62
CA TYR A 15 -4.95 7.50 43.85
C TYR A 15 -4.96 7.12 42.38
N ILE A 16 -5.87 7.68 41.63
CA ILE A 16 -5.81 7.63 40.16
C ILE A 16 -5.40 9.02 39.69
N GLU A 17 -4.33 9.08 38.92
CA GLU A 17 -3.80 10.32 38.38
C GLU A 17 -4.90 11.03 37.58
N LYS A 18 -5.21 12.27 37.95
CA LYS A 18 -6.23 13.05 37.26
C LYS A 18 -5.70 13.53 35.94
N LEU A 19 -6.29 13.08 34.85
CA LEU A 19 -5.86 13.46 33.50
C LEU A 19 -6.30 14.89 33.13
N GLY A 20 -7.09 15.56 33.95
CA GLY A 20 -7.62 16.89 33.66
C GLY A 20 -8.48 16.91 32.38
N VAL A 21 -9.11 15.80 32.02
CA VAL A 21 -10.10 15.68 30.96
C VAL A 21 -11.49 15.95 31.52
N ASN A 22 -12.36 16.49 30.70
CA ASN A 22 -13.76 16.76 31.04
C ASN A 22 -14.64 16.62 29.81
N ALA A 23 -15.94 16.77 29.96
CA ALA A 23 -16.90 16.66 28.85
C ALA A 23 -16.59 17.58 27.66
N ASN A 24 -15.92 18.72 27.88
CA ASN A 24 -15.55 19.64 26.80
C ASN A 24 -14.30 19.21 26.03
N THR A 25 -13.50 18.28 26.55
CA THR A 25 -12.27 17.79 25.92
C THR A 25 -12.40 16.39 25.33
N LEU A 26 -13.52 15.73 25.62
CA LEU A 26 -13.83 14.38 25.16
C LEU A 26 -15.06 14.35 24.29
N GLY A 27 -15.02 13.48 23.31
CA GLY A 27 -16.15 13.14 22.45
C GLY A 27 -16.35 11.63 22.37
N THR A 28 -17.30 11.21 21.58
CA THR A 28 -17.58 9.79 21.31
C THR A 28 -18.02 9.59 19.87
N SER A 29 -17.80 8.41 19.32
CA SER A 29 -18.26 8.04 17.99
C SER A 29 -19.72 7.59 17.99
N THR A 30 -20.37 7.71 16.83
CA THR A 30 -21.68 7.13 16.56
C THR A 30 -21.53 5.75 15.94
N PRO A 31 -22.50 4.86 16.12
CA PRO A 31 -22.50 3.58 15.44
C PRO A 31 -22.62 3.75 13.93
N PRO A 32 -21.66 3.25 13.11
CA PRO A 32 -21.66 3.49 11.68
C PRO A 32 -22.75 2.73 10.91
N MET A 33 -23.41 1.77 11.57
CA MET A 33 -24.51 0.97 11.00
C MET A 33 -25.89 1.59 11.21
N ARG A 34 -25.98 2.71 11.96
CA ARG A 34 -27.25 3.31 12.35
C ARG A 34 -27.51 4.63 11.65
N ASP A 35 -28.75 5.08 11.73
CA ASP A 35 -29.10 6.44 11.33
C ASP A 35 -28.32 7.46 12.16
N GLN A 36 -27.63 8.38 11.49
CA GLN A 36 -26.72 9.32 12.13
C GLN A 36 -27.48 10.44 12.84
N LEU A 37 -28.71 10.78 12.42
CA LEU A 37 -29.51 11.79 13.10
C LEU A 37 -30.00 11.30 14.47
N GLU A 38 -30.48 10.06 14.52
CA GLU A 38 -30.90 9.43 15.78
C GLU A 38 -29.69 9.16 16.70
N SER A 39 -28.57 8.75 16.10
CA SER A 39 -27.32 8.53 16.84
C SER A 39 -26.78 9.84 17.43
N LEU A 40 -26.80 10.92 16.67
CA LEU A 40 -26.39 12.25 17.14
C LEU A 40 -27.26 12.71 18.32
N LYS A 41 -28.58 12.60 18.23
CA LYS A 41 -29.52 12.89 19.35
C LYS A 41 -29.13 12.11 20.59
N THR A 42 -28.93 10.81 20.46
CA THR A 42 -28.58 9.93 21.57
C THR A 42 -27.28 10.38 22.25
N ARG A 43 -26.22 10.69 21.48
CA ARG A 43 -24.95 11.14 22.04
C ARG A 43 -25.01 12.51 22.68
N ILE A 44 -25.86 13.43 22.17
CA ILE A 44 -26.14 14.71 22.80
C ILE A 44 -26.78 14.51 24.19
N PHE A 45 -27.77 13.62 24.30
CA PHE A 45 -28.39 13.29 25.59
C PHE A 45 -27.41 12.70 26.60
N GLN A 46 -26.33 12.06 26.14
CA GLN A 46 -25.27 11.55 27.02
C GLN A 46 -24.29 12.64 27.49
N GLY A 47 -24.44 13.87 27.00
CA GLY A 47 -23.59 15.00 27.35
C GLY A 47 -22.27 15.07 26.59
N ALA A 48 -22.13 14.37 25.47
CA ALA A 48 -20.96 14.49 24.64
C ALA A 48 -20.86 15.86 23.98
N SER A 49 -19.71 16.50 24.07
CA SER A 49 -19.43 17.82 23.46
C SER A 49 -18.83 17.74 22.07
N GLN A 50 -18.36 16.55 21.66
CA GLN A 50 -17.95 16.23 20.31
C GLN A 50 -18.48 14.85 19.95
N ILE A 51 -18.98 14.73 18.74
CA ILE A 51 -19.56 13.49 18.25
C ILE A 51 -19.02 13.21 16.85
N GLU A 52 -18.43 12.05 16.69
CA GLU A 52 -17.94 11.58 15.39
C GLU A 52 -19.03 10.79 14.69
N LEU A 53 -19.38 11.24 13.49
CA LEU A 53 -20.37 10.60 12.63
C LEU A 53 -19.68 9.62 11.69
N GLY A 54 -20.10 8.36 11.68
CA GLY A 54 -19.46 7.30 10.91
C GLY A 54 -20.37 6.61 9.91
N PHE A 55 -19.79 5.95 8.92
CA PHE A 55 -20.48 5.20 7.88
C PHE A 55 -19.85 3.83 7.71
N ILE A 56 -20.67 2.80 7.41
CA ILE A 56 -20.18 1.44 7.11
C ILE A 56 -20.24 1.13 5.61
N GLY A 57 -21.18 1.74 4.91
CA GLY A 57 -21.42 1.47 3.50
C GLY A 57 -20.33 2.05 2.58
N ARG A 58 -20.08 1.36 1.47
CA ARG A 58 -19.20 1.81 0.39
C ARG A 58 -19.98 1.88 -0.90
N GLY A 59 -20.03 3.08 -1.49
CA GLY A 59 -20.75 3.33 -2.73
C GLY A 59 -22.27 3.26 -2.59
N LYS A 60 -22.96 3.80 -3.61
CA LYS A 60 -24.43 3.87 -3.64
C LYS A 60 -25.10 2.49 -3.57
N GLY A 61 -24.44 1.43 -4.02
CA GLY A 61 -24.97 0.05 -3.95
C GLY A 61 -25.19 -0.45 -2.51
N SER A 62 -24.39 0.00 -1.56
CA SER A 62 -24.51 -0.37 -0.14
C SER A 62 -25.83 0.10 0.48
N MET A 63 -26.39 1.20 0.00
CA MET A 63 -27.69 1.72 0.45
C MET A 63 -28.82 0.71 0.24
N GLY A 64 -28.83 0.01 -0.89
CA GLY A 64 -29.82 -1.03 -1.19
C GLY A 64 -29.71 -2.26 -0.28
N GLN A 65 -28.57 -2.39 0.43
CA GLN A 65 -28.30 -3.45 1.40
C GLN A 65 -28.48 -2.98 2.86
N GLY A 66 -28.97 -1.76 3.06
CA GLY A 66 -29.20 -1.20 4.39
C GLY A 66 -27.95 -0.67 5.10
N SER A 67 -26.81 -0.56 4.41
CA SER A 67 -25.57 -0.01 4.98
C SER A 67 -25.50 1.50 4.77
N PRO A 68 -25.43 2.32 5.83
CA PRO A 68 -25.39 3.78 5.72
C PRO A 68 -24.15 4.28 4.95
N THR A 69 -24.40 5.22 4.05
CA THR A 69 -23.37 5.97 3.31
C THR A 69 -23.63 7.47 3.41
N PRO A 70 -22.65 8.34 3.17
CA PRO A 70 -22.85 9.79 3.17
C PRO A 70 -23.99 10.28 2.28
N GLU A 71 -24.26 9.58 1.19
CA GLU A 71 -25.31 9.95 0.22
C GLU A 71 -26.73 9.60 0.66
N MET A 72 -26.89 8.82 1.70
CA MET A 72 -28.21 8.59 2.30
C MET A 72 -28.80 9.87 2.89
N TYR A 73 -27.94 10.80 3.25
CA TYR A 73 -28.31 12.08 3.84
C TYR A 73 -28.38 13.15 2.75
N GLY A 74 -29.59 13.50 2.35
CA GLY A 74 -29.85 14.61 1.44
C GLY A 74 -29.60 15.97 2.11
N ASN A 75 -29.86 17.05 1.36
CA ASN A 75 -29.58 18.40 1.87
C ASN A 75 -30.39 18.73 3.15
N GLU A 76 -31.62 18.26 3.24
CA GLU A 76 -32.48 18.50 4.40
C GLU A 76 -32.00 17.75 5.66
N GLU A 77 -31.59 16.49 5.49
CA GLU A 77 -31.04 15.69 6.58
C GLU A 77 -29.68 16.22 7.07
N ARG A 78 -28.81 16.62 6.13
CA ARG A 78 -27.53 17.26 6.47
C ARG A 78 -27.73 18.57 7.21
N GLU A 79 -28.70 19.37 6.78
CA GLU A 79 -29.08 20.61 7.47
C GLU A 79 -29.64 20.32 8.87
N ALA A 80 -30.50 19.30 9.03
CA ALA A 80 -31.04 18.89 10.32
C ALA A 80 -29.92 18.44 11.28
N LEU A 81 -28.95 17.63 10.81
CA LEU A 81 -27.77 17.23 11.57
C LEU A 81 -26.97 18.46 12.03
N ARG A 82 -26.69 19.38 11.12
CA ARG A 82 -25.94 20.61 11.39
C ARG A 82 -26.66 21.48 12.41
N GLN A 83 -27.95 21.70 12.25
CA GLN A 83 -28.73 22.51 13.17
C GLN A 83 -28.84 21.90 14.56
N LEU A 84 -29.05 20.58 14.64
CA LEU A 84 -29.09 19.84 15.89
C LEU A 84 -27.75 19.97 16.66
N ALA A 85 -26.61 19.79 15.98
CA ALA A 85 -25.31 19.98 16.58
C ALA A 85 -25.09 21.42 17.07
N ARG A 86 -25.43 22.41 16.23
CA ARG A 86 -25.28 23.83 16.55
C ARG A 86 -26.14 24.29 17.74
N ILE A 87 -27.41 23.89 17.79
CA ILE A 87 -28.32 24.28 18.87
C ILE A 87 -27.84 23.73 20.22
N ASN A 88 -27.23 22.56 20.22
CA ASN A 88 -26.69 21.91 21.41
C ASN A 88 -25.22 22.23 21.69
N GLU A 89 -24.60 23.12 20.92
CA GLU A 89 -23.19 23.51 21.04
C GLU A 89 -22.24 22.31 20.97
N VAL A 90 -22.59 21.30 20.16
CA VAL A 90 -21.79 20.08 19.94
C VAL A 90 -20.98 20.21 18.66
N GLU A 91 -19.70 19.90 18.73
CA GLU A 91 -18.85 19.79 17.53
C GLU A 91 -19.02 18.39 16.91
N THR A 92 -18.98 18.32 15.59
CA THR A 92 -19.01 17.05 14.87
C THR A 92 -17.73 16.84 14.09
N SER A 93 -17.27 15.60 13.99
CA SER A 93 -16.25 15.10 13.07
C SER A 93 -16.86 14.01 12.20
N THR A 94 -16.12 13.55 11.20
CA THR A 94 -16.65 12.56 10.26
C THR A 94 -15.64 11.45 10.04
N HIS A 95 -16.10 10.20 10.17
CA HIS A 95 -15.33 9.00 9.88
C HIS A 95 -15.80 8.37 8.56
N ALA A 96 -14.90 8.20 7.60
CA ALA A 96 -15.17 7.46 6.38
C ALA A 96 -15.45 5.98 6.69
N SER A 97 -16.08 5.27 5.75
CA SER A 97 -16.30 3.84 5.94
C SER A 97 -14.97 3.10 6.18
N PRO A 98 -14.88 2.21 7.19
CA PRO A 98 -13.72 1.35 7.39
C PRO A 98 -13.39 0.47 6.18
N ASN A 99 -14.35 0.25 5.29
CA ASN A 99 -14.17 -0.48 4.04
C ASN A 99 -13.45 0.36 2.95
N VAL A 100 -13.16 1.63 3.22
CA VAL A 100 -12.37 2.53 2.35
C VAL A 100 -10.98 2.65 2.94
N GLN A 101 -10.10 1.75 2.54
CA GLN A 101 -8.71 1.69 3.00
C GLN A 101 -7.79 1.36 1.81
N GLY A 102 -6.49 1.66 1.97
CA GLY A 102 -5.50 1.35 0.95
C GLY A 102 -5.56 2.32 -0.25
N PHE A 103 -5.03 3.52 -0.07
CA PHE A 103 -5.07 4.60 -1.06
C PHE A 103 -4.08 4.41 -2.22
N ALA A 104 -3.20 3.40 -2.13
CA ALA A 104 -2.39 2.94 -3.25
C ALA A 104 -3.19 2.20 -4.32
N GLY A 105 -4.40 1.72 -3.98
CA GLY A 105 -5.27 0.97 -4.89
C GLY A 105 -4.87 -0.50 -5.04
N LEU A 106 -4.36 -1.13 -3.97
CA LEU A 106 -4.01 -2.55 -3.96
C LEU A 106 -5.26 -3.43 -4.09
N GLY A 107 -5.27 -4.29 -5.10
CA GLY A 107 -6.25 -5.35 -5.32
C GLY A 107 -5.59 -6.74 -5.30
N GLU A 108 -6.32 -7.77 -5.72
CA GLU A 108 -5.85 -9.16 -5.68
C GLU A 108 -4.58 -9.44 -6.52
N ARG A 109 -4.42 -8.76 -7.64
CA ARG A 109 -3.31 -8.99 -8.59
C ARG A 109 -2.24 -7.90 -8.57
N GLY A 110 -2.44 -6.88 -7.77
CA GLY A 110 -1.57 -5.71 -7.72
C GLY A 110 -2.36 -4.42 -7.60
N PHE A 111 -1.71 -3.32 -7.88
CA PHE A 111 -2.30 -1.99 -7.78
C PHE A 111 -3.06 -1.63 -9.06
N THR A 112 -4.23 -1.01 -8.90
CA THR A 112 -5.04 -0.55 -10.03
C THR A 112 -5.52 0.88 -9.83
N ASP A 113 -5.57 1.62 -10.94
CA ASP A 113 -6.11 2.98 -10.93
C ASP A 113 -7.61 2.99 -10.58
N GLU A 114 -8.35 1.96 -11.00
CA GLU A 114 -9.78 1.83 -10.71
C GLU A 114 -10.05 1.75 -9.20
N ALA A 115 -9.30 0.92 -8.48
CA ALA A 115 -9.44 0.78 -7.03
C ALA A 115 -9.07 2.09 -6.32
N ARG A 116 -8.02 2.76 -6.80
CA ARG A 116 -7.58 4.06 -6.28
C ARG A 116 -8.61 5.15 -6.48
N GLU A 117 -9.16 5.27 -7.69
CA GLU A 117 -10.21 6.27 -8.00
C GLU A 117 -11.52 5.98 -7.26
N GLN A 118 -11.87 4.72 -7.06
CA GLN A 118 -13.01 4.34 -6.24
C GLN A 118 -12.82 4.81 -4.79
N ASN A 119 -11.67 4.51 -4.17
CA ASN A 119 -11.39 4.96 -2.81
C ASN A 119 -11.38 6.49 -2.70
N LEU A 120 -10.75 7.19 -3.65
CA LEU A 120 -10.76 8.65 -3.68
C LEU A 120 -12.18 9.21 -3.81
N THR A 121 -13.04 8.57 -4.59
CA THR A 121 -14.43 8.98 -4.76
C THR A 121 -15.21 8.86 -3.44
N GLU A 122 -15.01 7.76 -2.70
CA GLU A 122 -15.63 7.58 -1.38
C GLU A 122 -15.13 8.62 -0.37
N VAL A 123 -13.84 8.92 -0.38
CA VAL A 123 -13.26 9.99 0.46
C VAL A 123 -13.87 11.35 0.13
N LYS A 124 -14.03 11.69 -1.16
CA LYS A 124 -14.67 12.95 -1.58
C LYS A 124 -16.12 13.06 -1.10
N ARG A 125 -16.88 11.96 -1.15
CA ARG A 125 -18.25 11.92 -0.63
C ARG A 125 -18.29 12.18 0.88
N THR A 126 -17.33 11.64 1.61
CA THR A 126 -17.20 11.87 3.05
C THR A 126 -16.76 13.31 3.33
N ILE A 127 -15.88 13.90 2.53
CA ILE A 127 -15.49 15.31 2.61
C ILE A 127 -16.70 16.23 2.35
N ASP A 128 -17.53 15.93 1.34
CA ASP A 128 -18.76 16.69 1.07
C ASP A 128 -19.72 16.65 2.26
N PHE A 129 -19.90 15.48 2.87
CA PHE A 129 -20.73 15.35 4.07
C PHE A 129 -20.15 16.15 5.24
N ALA A 130 -18.83 16.05 5.48
CA ALA A 130 -18.16 16.78 6.54
C ALA A 130 -18.25 18.31 6.34
N ALA A 131 -18.11 18.79 5.12
CA ALA A 131 -18.27 20.20 4.78
C ALA A 131 -19.69 20.71 5.08
N ASP A 132 -20.71 19.91 4.75
CA ASP A 132 -22.11 20.29 4.92
C ASP A 132 -22.57 20.21 6.39
N VAL A 133 -22.16 19.18 7.12
CA VAL A 133 -22.63 18.88 8.48
C VAL A 133 -21.70 19.43 9.54
N ALA A 134 -20.41 19.05 9.51
CA ALA A 134 -19.43 19.41 10.52
C ALA A 134 -18.86 20.84 10.32
N ARG A 135 -18.98 21.38 9.13
CA ARG A 135 -18.45 22.72 8.77
C ARG A 135 -16.94 22.83 8.99
N GLY A 136 -16.19 21.76 8.72
CA GLY A 136 -14.76 21.65 8.92
C GLY A 136 -14.36 20.52 9.86
N GLY A 137 -13.08 20.46 10.23
CA GLY A 137 -12.53 19.44 11.11
C GLY A 137 -12.02 18.20 10.39
N PRO A 138 -11.76 17.10 11.11
CA PRO A 138 -11.18 15.88 10.56
C PRO A 138 -12.19 15.07 9.74
N VAL A 139 -11.68 14.49 8.65
CA VAL A 139 -12.27 13.36 7.94
C VAL A 139 -11.33 12.18 8.14
N VAL A 140 -11.70 11.27 9.03
CA VAL A 140 -10.88 10.11 9.40
C VAL A 140 -10.92 9.08 8.30
N LEU A 141 -9.76 8.52 7.98
CA LEU A 141 -9.55 7.56 6.90
C LEU A 141 -8.66 6.42 7.39
N HIS A 142 -9.09 5.17 7.28
CA HIS A 142 -8.22 4.04 7.58
C HIS A 142 -7.07 3.90 6.58
N THR A 143 -5.87 3.62 7.07
CA THR A 143 -4.71 3.25 6.26
C THR A 143 -4.70 1.73 5.98
N GLY A 144 -3.57 1.16 5.57
CA GLY A 144 -3.45 -0.25 5.19
C GLY A 144 -3.12 -0.37 3.72
N GLU A 145 -1.97 0.18 3.33
CA GLU A 145 -1.66 0.47 1.93
C GLU A 145 -1.22 -0.78 1.14
N PHE A 146 -0.34 -1.58 1.73
CA PHE A 146 0.22 -2.78 1.12
C PHE A 146 0.92 -3.65 2.16
N PRO A 147 1.11 -4.96 1.89
CA PRO A 147 1.77 -5.86 2.83
C PRO A 147 3.24 -5.52 3.04
N ARG A 148 3.69 -5.67 4.28
CA ARG A 148 5.08 -5.57 4.68
C ARG A 148 5.37 -6.49 5.87
N PRO A 149 6.60 -7.00 6.07
CA PRO A 149 6.95 -7.81 7.23
C PRO A 149 6.94 -6.97 8.52
N VAL A 150 6.48 -7.57 9.62
CA VAL A 150 6.50 -6.92 10.94
C VAL A 150 7.94 -6.76 11.44
N SER A 151 8.78 -7.74 11.18
CA SER A 151 10.22 -7.75 11.51
C SER A 151 11.07 -6.73 10.72
N LYS A 152 10.46 -5.93 9.84
CA LYS A 152 11.10 -4.70 9.31
C LYS A 152 11.57 -3.79 10.45
N TYR A 153 10.86 -3.81 11.57
CA TYR A 153 11.22 -3.11 12.80
C TYR A 153 11.92 -4.08 13.76
N LYS A 154 13.15 -3.75 14.15
CA LYS A 154 14.06 -4.61 14.92
C LYS A 154 13.45 -5.17 16.19
N ASP A 155 12.59 -4.41 16.86
CA ASP A 155 12.00 -4.77 18.14
C ASP A 155 10.70 -5.59 18.01
N PHE A 156 10.31 -5.92 16.77
CA PHE A 156 9.07 -6.63 16.48
C PHE A 156 9.31 -7.88 15.64
N GLU A 157 8.45 -8.87 15.82
CA GLU A 157 8.49 -10.14 15.10
C GLU A 157 7.10 -10.79 15.11
N ALA A 158 6.57 -11.15 13.94
CA ALA A 158 5.26 -11.80 13.87
C ALA A 158 5.30 -13.27 14.30
N TYR A 159 6.42 -13.95 14.04
CA TYR A 159 6.69 -15.32 14.47
C TYR A 159 8.21 -15.54 14.53
N PRO A 160 8.70 -16.51 15.37
CA PRO A 160 10.11 -16.76 15.51
C PRO A 160 10.82 -17.03 14.18
N GLY A 161 11.83 -16.22 13.87
CA GLY A 161 12.60 -16.31 12.62
C GLY A 161 11.94 -15.67 11.39
N GLU A 162 10.96 -14.81 11.56
CA GLU A 162 10.34 -14.04 10.45
C GLU A 162 11.39 -13.28 9.65
N GLU A 163 12.37 -12.67 10.30
CA GLU A 163 13.45 -11.92 9.66
C GLU A 163 14.16 -12.72 8.55
N LYS A 164 14.32 -14.04 8.75
CA LYS A 164 14.94 -14.94 7.77
C LYS A 164 13.98 -15.43 6.67
N LYS A 165 12.72 -15.10 6.74
CA LYS A 165 11.68 -15.53 5.81
C LYS A 165 10.91 -14.36 5.20
N GLN A 166 11.39 -13.15 5.41
CA GLN A 166 10.78 -11.96 4.82
C GLN A 166 10.67 -12.11 3.31
N ILE A 167 9.62 -11.54 2.76
CA ILE A 167 9.39 -11.46 1.32
C ILE A 167 9.37 -9.99 0.92
N HIS A 168 10.25 -9.63 0.00
CA HIS A 168 10.34 -8.29 -0.56
C HIS A 168 9.63 -8.27 -1.91
N TYR A 169 8.44 -7.68 -1.95
CA TYR A 169 7.63 -7.64 -3.16
C TYR A 169 8.12 -6.58 -4.15
N LEU A 170 8.11 -6.94 -5.42
CA LEU A 170 8.46 -6.11 -6.56
C LEU A 170 7.25 -5.88 -7.46
N VAL A 171 7.11 -4.67 -7.94
CA VAL A 171 5.96 -4.20 -8.72
C VAL A 171 6.43 -3.60 -10.03
N ASN A 172 5.72 -3.87 -11.11
CA ASN A 172 5.90 -3.14 -12.35
C ASN A 172 5.27 -1.75 -12.22
N GLN A 173 6.09 -0.70 -12.26
CA GLN A 173 5.64 0.68 -12.03
C GLN A 173 4.69 1.23 -13.11
N LYS A 174 4.62 0.60 -14.27
CA LYS A 174 3.76 1.00 -15.36
C LYS A 174 2.37 0.38 -15.28
N THR A 175 2.31 -0.87 -14.85
CA THR A 175 1.05 -1.64 -14.80
C THR A 175 0.47 -1.79 -13.40
N GLY A 176 1.27 -1.56 -12.35
CA GLY A 176 0.88 -1.80 -10.96
C GLY A 176 0.89 -3.29 -10.56
N GLU A 177 1.23 -4.20 -11.49
CA GLU A 177 1.22 -5.64 -11.25
C GLU A 177 2.35 -6.05 -10.29
N ILE A 178 2.03 -6.85 -9.27
CA ILE A 178 3.04 -7.48 -8.42
C ILE A 178 3.71 -8.59 -9.22
N LYS A 179 4.98 -8.39 -9.57
CA LYS A 179 5.75 -9.31 -10.41
C LYS A 179 6.31 -10.48 -9.63
N ARG A 180 6.91 -10.20 -8.49
CA ARG A 180 7.62 -11.19 -7.72
C ARG A 180 7.75 -10.80 -6.25
N GLY A 181 7.90 -11.80 -5.39
CA GLY A 181 8.45 -11.66 -4.04
C GLY A 181 9.82 -12.30 -3.96
N VAL A 182 10.85 -11.54 -3.61
CA VAL A 182 12.18 -12.06 -3.31
C VAL A 182 12.22 -12.45 -1.84
N ARG A 183 12.55 -13.72 -1.59
CA ARG A 183 12.63 -14.27 -0.23
C ARG A 183 14.00 -14.06 0.35
N GLU A 184 14.08 -13.87 1.66
CA GLU A 184 15.34 -13.68 2.37
C GLU A 184 16.27 -14.90 2.27
N ASP A 185 15.72 -16.11 2.16
CA ASP A 185 16.44 -17.37 2.01
C ASP A 185 16.66 -17.80 0.56
N GLU A 186 16.30 -16.97 -0.41
CA GLU A 186 16.38 -17.29 -1.83
C GLU A 186 17.80 -17.31 -2.36
N GLU A 187 18.05 -18.18 -3.34
CA GLU A 187 19.33 -18.35 -4.00
C GLU A 187 19.18 -18.25 -5.51
N ILE A 188 20.05 -17.50 -6.15
CA ILE A 188 20.17 -17.41 -7.61
C ILE A 188 21.57 -17.85 -8.06
N TYR A 189 21.69 -18.22 -9.32
CA TYR A 189 22.95 -18.57 -9.93
C TYR A 189 23.43 -17.42 -10.80
N VAL A 190 24.59 -16.86 -10.44
CA VAL A 190 25.15 -15.67 -11.12
C VAL A 190 26.44 -16.06 -11.85
N PRO A 191 26.56 -15.82 -13.16
CA PRO A 191 27.78 -16.03 -13.88
C PRO A 191 28.90 -15.12 -13.36
N ARG A 192 30.12 -15.66 -13.20
CA ARG A 192 31.24 -14.89 -12.71
C ARG A 192 31.75 -13.95 -13.79
N GLU A 193 31.53 -12.66 -13.60
CA GLU A 193 31.90 -11.61 -14.54
C GLU A 193 33.40 -11.32 -14.45
N LYS A 194 34.06 -11.27 -15.59
CA LYS A 194 35.49 -10.86 -15.75
C LYS A 194 35.55 -9.35 -16.04
N GLY A 195 34.56 -8.80 -16.71
CA GLY A 195 34.44 -7.39 -17.05
C GLY A 195 33.62 -7.17 -18.31
N VAL A 196 33.66 -5.96 -18.85
CA VAL A 196 33.02 -5.65 -20.13
C VAL A 196 33.92 -6.08 -21.26
N LEU A 197 33.37 -6.84 -22.21
CA LEU A 197 34.12 -7.28 -23.41
C LEU A 197 34.56 -6.04 -24.19
N LYS A 198 35.84 -6.04 -24.63
CA LYS A 198 36.41 -4.96 -25.42
C LYS A 198 36.31 -5.26 -26.92
N ASP A 199 36.06 -4.21 -27.70
CA ASP A 199 36.18 -4.31 -29.16
C ASP A 199 37.64 -4.33 -29.60
N GLN A 200 37.87 -4.47 -30.90
CA GLN A 200 39.25 -4.49 -31.50
C GLN A 200 40.02 -3.17 -31.29
N TYR A 201 39.37 -2.11 -30.85
CA TYR A 201 39.92 -0.77 -30.56
C TYR A 201 40.09 -0.51 -29.06
N GLY A 202 39.75 -1.50 -28.20
CA GLY A 202 39.83 -1.39 -26.74
C GLY A 202 38.67 -0.68 -26.08
N ASN A 203 37.62 -0.31 -26.83
CA ASN A 203 36.39 0.29 -26.27
C ASN A 203 35.44 -0.79 -25.76
N ASP A 204 34.58 -0.43 -24.85
CA ASP A 204 33.50 -1.32 -24.36
C ASP A 204 32.59 -1.74 -25.52
N LYS A 205 32.55 -3.03 -25.79
CA LYS A 205 31.64 -3.59 -26.79
C LYS A 205 30.20 -3.44 -26.28
N LYS A 206 29.38 -2.76 -27.07
CA LYS A 206 27.94 -2.53 -26.74
C LYS A 206 27.08 -3.03 -27.89
N ILE A 207 25.99 -3.68 -27.54
CA ILE A 207 24.94 -4.04 -28.51
C ILE A 207 23.90 -2.96 -28.44
N ASP A 208 23.52 -2.38 -29.58
CA ASP A 208 22.36 -1.46 -29.67
C ASP A 208 21.09 -2.30 -29.68
N PHE A 209 20.26 -2.07 -28.69
CA PHE A 209 19.00 -2.78 -28.53
C PHE A 209 17.86 -1.75 -28.43
N PHE A 210 17.18 -1.53 -29.53
CA PHE A 210 16.09 -0.52 -29.66
C PHE A 210 16.49 0.87 -29.12
N GLY A 211 17.71 1.33 -29.47
CA GLY A 211 18.25 2.62 -29.04
C GLY A 211 18.92 2.61 -27.65
N LYS A 212 18.92 1.49 -26.93
CA LYS A 212 19.69 1.30 -25.70
C LYS A 212 20.97 0.55 -25.98
N LYS A 213 22.10 1.09 -25.53
CA LYS A 213 23.40 0.46 -25.67
C LYS A 213 23.71 -0.40 -24.44
N ILE A 214 23.53 -1.70 -24.56
CA ILE A 214 23.80 -2.68 -23.52
C ILE A 214 25.26 -3.16 -23.64
N PRO A 215 26.09 -3.07 -22.56
CA PRO A 215 27.44 -3.60 -22.57
C PRO A 215 27.45 -5.13 -22.66
N VAL A 216 28.33 -5.68 -23.46
CA VAL A 216 28.53 -7.13 -23.53
C VAL A 216 29.52 -7.53 -22.45
N MET A 217 29.10 -8.40 -21.54
CA MET A 217 29.95 -8.88 -20.45
C MET A 217 30.85 -10.04 -20.92
N GLU A 218 32.08 -10.07 -20.41
CA GLU A 218 32.98 -11.22 -20.49
C GLU A 218 32.90 -12.01 -19.19
N TYR A 219 32.83 -13.34 -19.29
CA TYR A 219 32.67 -14.22 -18.12
C TYR A 219 33.93 -15.08 -17.92
N GLU A 220 34.18 -15.46 -16.66
CA GLU A 220 35.24 -16.41 -16.33
C GLU A 220 34.86 -17.81 -16.81
N LEU A 221 35.82 -18.52 -17.36
CA LEU A 221 35.67 -19.89 -17.83
C LEU A 221 36.50 -20.85 -16.96
N ASP A 222 35.99 -22.07 -16.77
CA ASP A 222 36.73 -23.16 -16.16
C ASP A 222 37.79 -23.75 -17.10
N GLU A 223 38.53 -24.74 -16.62
CA GLU A 223 39.59 -25.44 -17.42
C GLU A 223 39.04 -26.12 -18.68
N ASN A 224 37.72 -26.38 -18.73
CA ASN A 224 37.05 -27.02 -19.86
C ASN A 224 36.39 -26.01 -20.80
N GLY A 225 36.48 -24.71 -20.50
CA GLY A 225 35.87 -23.64 -21.27
C GLY A 225 34.41 -23.37 -20.96
N ASN A 226 33.86 -23.91 -19.85
CA ASN A 226 32.51 -23.62 -19.42
C ASN A 226 32.47 -22.37 -18.51
N MET A 227 31.41 -21.62 -18.57
CA MET A 227 31.20 -20.45 -17.70
C MET A 227 31.10 -20.88 -16.23
N ILE A 228 31.86 -20.21 -15.38
CA ILE A 228 31.77 -20.41 -13.93
C ILE A 228 30.53 -19.67 -13.40
N VAL A 229 29.68 -20.41 -12.70
CA VAL A 229 28.42 -19.90 -12.12
C VAL A 229 28.45 -20.12 -10.61
N ASP A 230 28.30 -19.05 -9.85
CA ASP A 230 28.31 -19.10 -8.39
C ASP A 230 26.87 -19.03 -7.83
N PRO A 231 26.53 -19.89 -6.87
CA PRO A 231 25.26 -19.73 -6.11
C PRO A 231 25.38 -18.54 -5.17
N VAL A 232 24.43 -17.63 -5.23
CA VAL A 232 24.41 -16.42 -4.41
C VAL A 232 23.07 -16.33 -3.67
N LYS A 233 23.13 -16.42 -2.34
CA LYS A 233 21.95 -16.22 -1.48
C LYS A 233 21.67 -14.73 -1.31
N PHE A 234 20.39 -14.38 -1.25
CA PHE A 234 19.97 -12.99 -1.07
C PHE A 234 20.57 -12.32 0.17
N GLU A 235 20.60 -13.04 1.31
CA GLU A 235 21.24 -12.55 2.55
C GLU A 235 22.70 -12.14 2.34
N LYS A 236 23.46 -12.92 1.54
CA LYS A 236 24.85 -12.59 1.18
C LYS A 236 24.89 -11.43 0.19
N PHE A 237 24.05 -11.46 -0.84
CA PHE A 237 23.97 -10.45 -1.89
C PHE A 237 23.78 -9.04 -1.34
N LYS A 238 22.82 -8.84 -0.43
CA LYS A 238 22.51 -7.53 0.16
C LYS A 238 23.61 -6.94 1.03
N ASN A 239 24.58 -7.76 1.46
CA ASN A 239 25.70 -7.35 2.31
C ASN A 239 27.04 -7.32 1.58
N ASP A 240 27.11 -7.82 0.35
CA ASP A 240 28.34 -7.90 -0.46
C ASP A 240 28.63 -6.55 -1.12
N GLN A 241 29.84 -6.03 -0.85
CA GLN A 241 30.29 -4.73 -1.37
C GLN A 241 30.25 -4.68 -2.90
N LYS A 242 30.53 -5.81 -3.58
CA LYS A 242 30.48 -5.92 -5.04
C LYS A 242 29.11 -5.51 -5.59
N TYR A 243 28.03 -6.05 -5.02
CA TYR A 243 26.67 -5.76 -5.50
C TYR A 243 26.18 -4.40 -5.03
N ILE A 244 26.55 -3.97 -3.82
CA ILE A 244 26.25 -2.63 -3.30
C ILE A 244 26.78 -1.56 -4.25
N GLU A 245 28.04 -1.68 -4.70
CA GLU A 245 28.65 -0.73 -5.64
C GLU A 245 28.06 -0.84 -7.05
N LYS A 246 27.89 -2.08 -7.55
CA LYS A 246 27.34 -2.33 -8.90
C LYS A 246 25.95 -1.75 -9.09
N TYR A 247 25.07 -1.85 -8.07
CA TYR A 247 23.68 -1.42 -8.12
C TYR A 247 23.38 -0.13 -7.34
N ASN A 248 24.41 0.44 -6.70
CA ASN A 248 24.31 1.70 -5.95
C ASN A 248 23.18 1.72 -4.91
N PHE A 249 23.03 0.64 -4.14
CA PHE A 249 22.10 0.61 -3.01
C PHE A 249 22.84 0.72 -1.67
N ARG A 250 22.11 1.10 -0.61
CA ARG A 250 22.71 1.22 0.73
C ARG A 250 22.74 -0.13 1.43
N LYS A 251 23.83 -0.42 2.15
CA LYS A 251 23.89 -1.59 3.02
C LYS A 251 22.74 -1.57 4.03
N GLY A 252 21.99 -2.67 4.11
CA GLY A 252 20.81 -2.78 4.97
C GLY A 252 19.48 -2.36 4.30
N ASP A 253 19.51 -1.82 3.08
CA ASP A 253 18.32 -1.57 2.29
C ASP A 253 17.91 -2.86 1.54
N SER A 254 17.14 -3.70 2.22
CA SER A 254 16.69 -4.98 1.69
C SER A 254 15.75 -4.84 0.48
N GLU A 255 15.01 -3.76 0.37
CA GLU A 255 14.09 -3.53 -0.76
C GLU A 255 14.85 -3.18 -2.05
N ALA A 256 15.80 -2.26 -1.96
CA ALA A 256 16.67 -1.93 -3.09
C ALA A 256 17.57 -3.12 -3.47
N ALA A 257 18.07 -3.88 -2.50
CA ALA A 257 18.80 -5.10 -2.73
C ALA A 257 17.94 -6.17 -3.42
N ALA A 258 16.66 -6.31 -3.06
CA ALA A 258 15.74 -7.26 -3.69
C ALA A 258 15.50 -6.91 -5.18
N LYS A 259 15.35 -5.63 -5.49
CA LYS A 259 15.30 -5.17 -6.88
C LYS A 259 16.56 -5.56 -7.64
N ALA A 260 17.73 -5.26 -7.06
CA ALA A 260 19.04 -5.58 -7.68
C ALA A 260 19.24 -7.09 -7.86
N PHE A 261 18.81 -7.90 -6.90
CA PHE A 261 18.88 -9.35 -6.97
C PHE A 261 17.99 -9.92 -8.09
N TYR A 262 16.80 -9.41 -8.24
CA TYR A 262 15.91 -9.77 -9.33
C TYR A 262 16.45 -9.31 -10.69
N GLU A 263 17.06 -8.13 -10.75
CA GLU A 263 17.73 -7.62 -11.96
C GLU A 263 18.88 -8.53 -12.39
N GLU A 264 19.68 -9.06 -11.45
CA GLU A 264 20.74 -10.05 -11.78
C GLU A 264 20.18 -11.32 -12.40
N GLN A 265 19.06 -11.82 -11.87
CA GLN A 265 18.39 -12.97 -12.45
C GLN A 265 17.88 -12.67 -13.86
N LEU A 266 17.21 -11.55 -14.06
CA LEU A 266 16.70 -11.13 -15.36
C LEU A 266 17.82 -10.93 -16.38
N LYS A 267 18.99 -10.42 -15.97
CA LYS A 267 20.17 -10.30 -16.83
C LYS A 267 20.70 -11.65 -17.27
N ALA A 268 20.68 -12.66 -16.40
CA ALA A 268 21.06 -14.03 -16.80
C ALA A 268 20.08 -14.60 -17.84
N GLU A 269 18.78 -14.41 -17.68
CA GLU A 269 17.76 -14.80 -18.66
C GLU A 269 17.90 -14.03 -19.98
N GLN A 270 18.20 -12.74 -19.91
CA GLN A 270 18.46 -11.88 -21.07
C GLN A 270 19.66 -12.37 -21.86
N PHE A 271 20.75 -12.73 -21.17
CA PHE A 271 21.96 -13.28 -21.80
C PHE A 271 21.69 -14.61 -22.52
N GLN A 272 20.91 -15.51 -21.90
CA GLN A 272 20.49 -16.75 -22.54
C GLN A 272 19.69 -16.51 -23.81
N ALA A 273 18.72 -15.57 -23.75
CA ALA A 273 17.91 -15.21 -24.90
C ALA A 273 18.72 -14.56 -26.02
N LEU A 274 19.74 -13.77 -25.69
CA LEU A 274 20.69 -13.22 -26.68
C LEU A 274 21.49 -14.32 -27.36
N GLY A 275 22.08 -15.26 -26.60
CA GLY A 275 22.83 -16.39 -27.15
C GLY A 275 21.98 -17.21 -28.12
N GLN A 276 20.71 -17.48 -27.74
CA GLN A 276 19.77 -18.16 -28.62
C GLN A 276 19.49 -17.35 -29.89
N ALA A 277 19.29 -16.05 -29.78
CA ALA A 277 19.06 -15.19 -30.94
C ALA A 277 20.21 -15.22 -31.92
N ASP A 278 21.46 -15.12 -31.41
CA ASP A 278 22.67 -15.13 -32.22
C ASP A 278 22.90 -16.49 -32.92
N GLU A 279 22.67 -17.61 -32.23
CA GLU A 279 22.75 -18.97 -32.80
C GLU A 279 21.77 -19.14 -33.99
N TYR A 280 20.53 -18.77 -33.81
CA TYR A 280 19.51 -18.90 -34.87
C TYR A 280 19.68 -17.85 -35.98
N GLU A 281 20.29 -16.71 -35.72
CA GLU A 281 20.67 -15.75 -36.76
C GLU A 281 21.81 -16.28 -37.65
N ILE A 282 22.78 -16.99 -37.06
CA ILE A 282 23.82 -17.69 -37.81
C ILE A 282 23.18 -18.77 -38.70
N MET A 283 22.32 -19.61 -38.12
CA MET A 283 21.59 -20.64 -38.86
C MET A 283 20.76 -20.05 -40.01
N TYR A 284 20.11 -18.91 -39.81
CA TYR A 284 19.39 -18.20 -40.87
C TYR A 284 20.31 -17.73 -41.99
N LYS A 285 21.47 -17.15 -41.67
CA LYS A 285 22.44 -16.67 -42.64
C LYS A 285 23.01 -17.83 -43.49
N ASP A 286 23.35 -18.92 -42.84
CA ASP A 286 23.85 -20.13 -43.51
C ASP A 286 22.79 -20.74 -44.45
N ALA A 287 21.53 -20.77 -43.98
CA ALA A 287 20.40 -21.24 -44.79
C ALA A 287 20.14 -20.33 -46.00
N LEU A 288 20.25 -19.00 -45.81
CA LEU A 288 20.09 -18.01 -46.87
C LEU A 288 21.18 -18.16 -47.95
N GLU A 289 22.42 -18.29 -47.54
CA GLU A 289 23.55 -18.55 -48.47
C GLU A 289 23.38 -19.85 -49.24
N THR A 290 23.02 -20.92 -48.54
CA THR A 290 22.82 -22.23 -49.18
C THR A 290 21.64 -22.20 -50.13
N ARG A 291 20.54 -21.57 -49.76
CA ARG A 291 19.38 -21.34 -50.62
C ARG A 291 19.78 -20.62 -51.92
N GLN A 292 20.63 -19.60 -51.82
CA GLN A 292 21.09 -18.86 -53.03
C GLN A 292 21.91 -19.74 -53.95
N LYS A 293 22.84 -20.54 -53.42
CA LYS A 293 23.63 -21.50 -54.17
C LYS A 293 22.76 -22.56 -54.86
N ILE A 294 21.70 -23.06 -54.16
CA ILE A 294 20.75 -24.00 -54.74
C ILE A 294 19.94 -23.34 -55.89
N LEU A 295 19.50 -22.10 -55.75
CA LEU A 295 18.79 -21.37 -56.80
C LEU A 295 19.63 -21.14 -58.03
N GLU A 296 20.91 -20.81 -57.89
CA GLU A 296 21.86 -20.68 -59.01
C GLU A 296 22.01 -22.02 -59.72
N SER A 297 22.22 -23.10 -58.98
CA SER A 297 22.30 -24.46 -59.52
C SER A 297 21.02 -24.88 -60.21
N LEU A 298 19.85 -24.63 -59.57
CA LEU A 298 18.54 -24.93 -60.17
C LEU A 298 18.32 -24.20 -61.50
N SER A 299 18.63 -22.89 -61.55
CA SER A 299 18.52 -22.09 -62.79
C SER A 299 19.42 -22.65 -63.90
N PHE A 300 20.61 -23.13 -63.54
CA PHE A 300 21.52 -23.76 -64.49
C PHE A 300 20.94 -25.06 -65.05
N TYR A 301 20.50 -26.00 -64.19
CA TYR A 301 19.94 -27.28 -64.60
C TYR A 301 18.62 -27.16 -65.34
N GLU A 302 17.73 -26.22 -65.01
CA GLU A 302 16.49 -25.93 -65.72
C GLU A 302 16.77 -25.41 -67.16
N LYS A 303 17.84 -24.64 -67.38
CA LYS A 303 18.27 -24.23 -68.73
C LYS A 303 18.81 -25.40 -69.54
N LEU A 304 19.57 -26.29 -68.90
CA LEU A 304 20.13 -27.49 -69.55
C LEU A 304 19.03 -28.49 -69.96
N GLU A 305 17.99 -28.69 -69.15
CA GLU A 305 16.87 -29.55 -69.50
C GLU A 305 16.10 -29.09 -70.77
N LYS A 306 16.17 -27.81 -71.10
CA LYS A 306 15.52 -27.23 -72.27
C LYS A 306 16.28 -27.39 -73.56
N ILE A 307 17.54 -27.88 -73.53
CA ILE A 307 18.39 -28.07 -74.73
C ILE A 307 18.12 -29.46 -75.34
N PRO A 308 17.60 -29.57 -76.59
CA PRO A 308 17.32 -30.86 -77.22
C PRO A 308 18.60 -31.66 -77.52
N GLY A 309 18.59 -32.96 -77.16
CA GLY A 309 19.68 -33.89 -77.51
C GLY A 309 20.95 -33.91 -76.63
N ILE A 310 20.88 -33.25 -75.47
CA ILE A 310 21.96 -33.32 -74.46
C ILE A 310 22.01 -34.70 -73.79
N ASP A 311 23.17 -35.35 -73.84
CA ASP A 311 23.46 -36.51 -73.01
C ASP A 311 23.68 -36.11 -71.57
N LYS A 312 22.60 -36.35 -70.74
CA LYS A 312 22.56 -35.96 -69.36
C LYS A 312 23.64 -36.62 -68.48
N GLU A 313 24.02 -37.83 -68.79
CA GLU A 313 25.13 -38.55 -68.09
C GLU A 313 26.50 -37.99 -68.37
N LYS A 314 26.77 -37.62 -69.62
CA LYS A 314 28.03 -37.01 -69.99
C LYS A 314 28.20 -35.64 -69.35
N LEU A 315 27.15 -34.87 -69.34
CA LEU A 315 27.05 -33.56 -68.70
C LEU A 315 27.33 -33.65 -67.19
N LYS A 316 26.78 -34.66 -66.51
CA LYS A 316 27.01 -34.94 -65.10
C LYS A 316 28.50 -35.15 -64.76
N ARG A 317 29.24 -35.88 -65.61
CA ARG A 317 30.70 -36.15 -65.40
C ARG A 317 31.59 -34.92 -65.65
N GLU A 318 31.17 -34.07 -66.58
CA GLU A 318 31.95 -32.86 -66.92
C GLU A 318 31.74 -31.71 -65.96
N ILE A 319 30.53 -31.66 -65.31
CA ILE A 319 30.14 -30.60 -64.34
C ILE A 319 30.43 -30.97 -62.89
N GLY A 320 31.00 -32.18 -62.62
CA GLY A 320 31.22 -32.75 -61.30
C GLY A 320 31.89 -31.82 -60.25
N ALA A 321 32.61 -30.80 -60.67
CA ALA A 321 33.16 -29.78 -59.75
C ALA A 321 32.19 -28.67 -59.31
N ARG A 322 31.08 -28.50 -60.03
CA ARG A 322 30.04 -27.47 -59.66
C ARG A 322 28.77 -28.06 -59.04
N ALA A 323 28.70 -29.38 -58.90
CA ALA A 323 27.52 -30.11 -58.42
C ALA A 323 27.60 -30.45 -56.92
N HIS A 324 28.17 -29.60 -56.11
CA HIS A 324 28.38 -29.86 -54.69
C HIS A 324 27.10 -30.17 -53.89
N PHE A 325 25.92 -29.89 -54.42
CA PHE A 325 24.63 -30.13 -53.78
C PHE A 325 23.88 -31.35 -54.34
N ILE A 326 24.35 -32.04 -55.35
CA ILE A 326 23.65 -33.14 -56.02
C ILE A 326 24.46 -34.42 -55.82
N PRO A 327 23.88 -35.46 -55.20
CA PRO A 327 24.52 -36.77 -55.09
C PRO A 327 24.84 -37.32 -56.47
N PRO A 328 25.97 -38.06 -56.63
CA PRO A 328 26.38 -38.63 -57.92
C PRO A 328 25.37 -39.59 -58.54
N GLU A 329 24.52 -40.22 -57.69
CA GLU A 329 23.51 -41.21 -58.08
C GLU A 329 22.19 -40.57 -58.52
N GLU A 330 22.00 -39.25 -58.32
CA GLU A 330 20.71 -38.57 -58.59
C GLU A 330 20.41 -38.47 -60.07
N VAL A 331 19.29 -38.98 -60.47
CA VAL A 331 18.84 -39.04 -61.88
C VAL A 331 18.00 -37.81 -62.29
N GLU A 332 17.32 -37.17 -61.35
CA GLU A 332 16.44 -36.02 -61.57
C GLU A 332 16.93 -34.76 -60.80
N PRO A 333 18.03 -34.13 -61.29
CA PRO A 333 18.65 -33.01 -60.58
C PRO A 333 17.75 -31.85 -60.26
N VAL A 334 16.86 -31.49 -61.21
CA VAL A 334 15.91 -30.35 -61.01
C VAL A 334 14.89 -30.66 -59.90
N LYS A 335 14.37 -31.88 -59.87
CA LYS A 335 13.43 -32.29 -58.83
C LYS A 335 14.11 -32.32 -57.45
N TYR A 336 15.30 -32.93 -57.36
CA TYR A 336 16.08 -32.97 -56.13
C TYR A 336 16.42 -31.56 -55.63
N LEU A 337 16.88 -30.64 -56.48
CA LEU A 337 17.21 -29.29 -56.09
C LEU A 337 15.97 -28.50 -55.62
N ARG A 338 14.80 -28.75 -56.20
CA ARG A 338 13.53 -28.14 -55.71
C ARG A 338 13.12 -28.69 -54.36
N GLU A 339 13.36 -29.96 -54.03
CA GLU A 339 13.15 -30.54 -52.72
C GLU A 339 14.12 -29.96 -51.70
N GLN A 340 15.40 -29.89 -52.05
CA GLN A 340 16.41 -29.24 -51.22
C GLN A 340 16.09 -27.77 -50.97
N LEU A 341 15.66 -27.04 -51.98
CA LEU A 341 15.24 -25.65 -51.84
C LEU A 341 14.13 -25.49 -50.82
N ARG A 342 13.12 -26.35 -50.83
CA ARG A 342 12.00 -26.32 -49.87
C ARG A 342 12.50 -26.63 -48.45
N GLU A 343 13.40 -27.55 -48.26
CA GLU A 343 13.97 -27.87 -46.96
C GLU A 343 14.77 -26.71 -46.39
N TRP A 344 15.63 -26.10 -47.21
CA TRP A 344 16.42 -24.95 -46.79
C TRP A 344 15.57 -23.69 -46.56
N GLU A 345 14.52 -23.50 -47.33
CA GLU A 345 13.54 -22.44 -47.08
C GLU A 345 12.80 -22.65 -45.73
N LYS A 346 12.47 -23.89 -45.36
CA LYS A 346 11.92 -24.19 -44.03
C LYS A 346 12.94 -23.89 -42.93
N LYS A 347 14.21 -24.30 -43.09
CA LYS A 347 15.27 -24.00 -42.11
C LYS A 347 15.51 -22.50 -41.98
N MET A 348 15.51 -21.77 -43.10
CA MET A 348 15.67 -20.32 -43.13
C MET A 348 14.52 -19.63 -42.35
N ASN A 349 13.26 -19.98 -42.63
CA ASN A 349 12.11 -19.41 -41.96
C ASN A 349 12.12 -19.73 -40.46
N TYR A 350 12.43 -20.97 -40.09
CA TYR A 350 12.51 -21.39 -38.70
C TYR A 350 13.62 -20.61 -37.94
N GLY A 351 14.82 -20.49 -38.52
CA GLY A 351 15.91 -19.70 -37.92
C GLY A 351 15.51 -18.24 -37.73
N GLN A 352 14.86 -17.65 -38.75
CA GLN A 352 14.40 -16.27 -38.69
C GLN A 352 13.32 -16.05 -37.59
N GLU A 353 12.32 -16.93 -37.51
CA GLU A 353 11.25 -16.83 -36.50
C GLU A 353 11.79 -16.92 -35.08
N ILE A 354 12.69 -17.88 -34.82
CA ILE A 354 13.27 -18.05 -33.49
C ILE A 354 14.18 -16.85 -33.14
N ALA A 355 15.03 -16.41 -34.05
CA ALA A 355 15.90 -15.26 -33.82
C ALA A 355 15.11 -13.99 -33.50
N ILE A 356 14.05 -13.71 -34.24
CA ILE A 356 13.14 -12.57 -33.98
C ILE A 356 12.42 -12.72 -32.63
N SER A 357 11.91 -13.93 -32.32
CA SER A 357 11.23 -14.19 -31.06
C SER A 357 12.15 -14.00 -29.87
N SER A 358 13.40 -14.56 -29.95
CA SER A 358 14.40 -14.40 -28.90
C SER A 358 14.81 -12.93 -28.71
N ARG A 359 14.97 -12.16 -29.77
CA ARG A 359 15.27 -10.72 -29.67
C ARG A 359 14.11 -9.94 -29.06
N LYS A 360 12.84 -10.27 -29.37
CA LYS A 360 11.69 -9.69 -28.71
C LYS A 360 11.66 -10.02 -27.21
N ASN A 361 12.07 -11.24 -26.82
CA ASN A 361 12.15 -11.63 -25.43
C ASN A 361 13.20 -10.81 -24.68
N VAL A 362 14.38 -10.59 -25.26
CA VAL A 362 15.40 -9.70 -24.69
C VAL A 362 14.86 -8.30 -24.43
N ALA A 363 14.08 -7.75 -25.39
CA ALA A 363 13.47 -6.42 -25.22
C ALA A 363 12.47 -6.38 -24.06
N LYS A 364 11.64 -7.42 -23.93
CA LYS A 364 10.67 -7.54 -22.82
C LYS A 364 11.39 -7.64 -21.47
N ILE A 365 12.44 -8.44 -21.38
CA ILE A 365 13.23 -8.56 -20.14
C ILE A 365 13.86 -7.20 -19.78
N GLN A 366 14.36 -6.47 -20.76
CA GLN A 366 14.91 -5.13 -20.50
C GLN A 366 13.82 -4.15 -20.03
N GLU A 367 12.63 -4.18 -20.62
CA GLU A 367 11.50 -3.39 -20.17
C GLU A 367 11.12 -3.77 -18.72
N GLU A 368 11.13 -5.06 -18.38
CA GLU A 368 10.85 -5.54 -17.03
C GLU A 368 11.90 -5.07 -16.01
N ILE A 369 13.19 -5.10 -16.37
CA ILE A 369 14.27 -4.52 -15.52
C ILE A 369 14.04 -3.04 -15.26
N ASP A 370 13.73 -2.27 -16.30
CA ASP A 370 13.53 -0.82 -16.20
C ASP A 370 12.28 -0.44 -15.40
N GLU A 371 11.21 -1.22 -15.52
CA GLU A 371 9.90 -0.92 -14.93
C GLU A 371 9.69 -1.53 -13.55
N THR A 372 10.57 -2.42 -13.09
CA THR A 372 10.42 -3.05 -11.78
C THR A 372 10.94 -2.16 -10.65
N VAL A 373 10.12 -1.97 -9.62
CA VAL A 373 10.47 -1.21 -8.41
C VAL A 373 9.96 -1.95 -7.15
N PRO A 374 10.56 -1.68 -5.96
CA PRO A 374 10.04 -2.19 -4.70
C PRO A 374 8.57 -1.74 -4.46
N ILE A 375 7.78 -2.62 -3.84
CA ILE A 375 6.37 -2.33 -3.51
C ILE A 375 6.22 -1.07 -2.66
N HIS A 376 7.13 -0.84 -1.72
CA HIS A 376 7.14 0.34 -0.89
C HIS A 376 7.30 1.63 -1.72
N GLN A 377 8.24 1.63 -2.67
CA GLN A 377 8.47 2.79 -3.52
C GLN A 377 7.24 3.11 -4.38
N TYR A 378 6.61 2.09 -4.95
CA TYR A 378 5.41 2.25 -5.76
C TYR A 378 4.20 2.64 -4.90
N GLY A 379 3.92 1.84 -3.87
CA GLY A 379 2.73 1.99 -3.05
C GLY A 379 2.66 3.34 -2.34
N ILE A 380 3.76 3.79 -1.71
CA ILE A 380 3.76 5.09 -1.03
C ILE A 380 3.62 6.27 -1.99
N LYS A 381 4.14 6.15 -3.22
CA LYS A 381 3.96 7.17 -4.25
C LYS A 381 2.47 7.30 -4.60
N GLU A 382 1.80 6.19 -4.88
CA GLU A 382 0.40 6.18 -5.30
C GLU A 382 -0.54 6.58 -4.15
N SER A 383 -0.28 6.09 -2.92
CA SER A 383 -1.03 6.53 -1.72
C SER A 383 -0.90 8.03 -1.47
N SER A 384 0.33 8.54 -1.52
CA SER A 384 0.61 9.96 -1.28
C SER A 384 -0.08 10.85 -2.31
N GLU A 385 -0.11 10.41 -3.56
CA GLU A 385 -0.76 11.13 -4.65
C GLU A 385 -2.30 11.15 -4.48
N THR A 386 -2.89 10.04 -4.04
CA THR A 386 -4.32 9.94 -3.77
C THR A 386 -4.72 10.81 -2.59
N LEU A 387 -3.95 10.75 -1.49
CA LEU A 387 -4.19 11.59 -0.31
C LEU A 387 -3.97 13.09 -0.62
N ALA A 388 -2.98 13.43 -1.44
CA ALA A 388 -2.79 14.81 -1.91
C ALA A 388 -4.03 15.34 -2.66
N ARG A 389 -4.60 14.54 -3.55
CA ARG A 389 -5.83 14.88 -4.29
C ARG A 389 -7.04 15.03 -3.35
N ALA A 390 -7.13 14.20 -2.33
CA ALA A 390 -8.17 14.32 -1.30
C ALA A 390 -8.00 15.58 -0.46
N GLY A 391 -6.76 15.93 -0.06
CA GLY A 391 -6.45 17.17 0.65
C GLY A 391 -6.75 18.44 -0.17
N ILE A 392 -6.44 18.43 -1.48
CA ILE A 392 -6.81 19.53 -2.39
C ILE A 392 -8.34 19.67 -2.47
N TYR A 393 -9.07 18.54 -2.53
CA TYR A 393 -10.52 18.56 -2.56
C TYR A 393 -11.11 19.13 -1.26
N ALA A 394 -10.53 18.80 -0.11
CA ALA A 394 -10.93 19.37 1.18
C ALA A 394 -10.70 20.89 1.21
N LEU A 395 -9.53 21.39 0.77
CA LEU A 395 -9.23 22.81 0.63
C LEU A 395 -10.22 23.51 -0.33
N GLN A 396 -10.55 22.86 -1.44
CA GLN A 396 -11.52 23.38 -2.39
C GLN A 396 -12.89 23.57 -1.73
N LYS A 397 -13.38 22.55 -1.02
CA LYS A 397 -14.68 22.61 -0.31
C LYS A 397 -14.70 23.64 0.81
N GLU A 398 -13.60 23.75 1.55
CA GLU A 398 -13.43 24.80 2.56
C GLU A 398 -13.64 26.19 1.97
N LYS A 399 -13.00 26.48 0.85
CA LYS A 399 -13.09 27.79 0.17
C LYS A 399 -14.46 28.00 -0.48
N GLU A 400 -15.00 26.99 -1.17
CA GLU A 400 -16.32 27.07 -1.81
C GLU A 400 -17.45 27.39 -0.80
N GLN A 401 -17.38 26.81 0.39
CA GLN A 401 -18.41 26.98 1.42
C GLN A 401 -18.08 28.01 2.48
N GLY A 402 -16.89 28.64 2.42
CA GLY A 402 -16.44 29.63 3.41
C GLY A 402 -16.41 29.06 4.83
N LEU A 403 -15.78 27.91 5.02
CA LEU A 403 -15.73 27.24 6.32
C LEU A 403 -14.84 28.03 7.29
N GLU A 404 -15.26 28.15 8.54
CA GLU A 404 -14.50 28.85 9.58
C GLU A 404 -13.33 28.02 10.14
N LYS A 405 -13.48 26.70 10.10
CA LYS A 405 -12.47 25.73 10.56
C LYS A 405 -11.89 24.99 9.36
N PRO A 406 -10.57 24.70 9.34
CA PRO A 406 -9.98 23.90 8.28
C PRO A 406 -10.66 22.53 8.18
N LEU A 407 -10.98 22.12 6.96
CA LEU A 407 -11.47 20.79 6.64
C LEU A 407 -10.30 19.95 6.17
N PHE A 408 -9.94 18.90 6.87
CA PHE A 408 -8.74 18.13 6.57
C PHE A 408 -8.99 16.62 6.58
N ILE A 409 -8.26 15.92 5.72
CA ILE A 409 -8.18 14.45 5.79
C ILE A 409 -7.22 14.04 6.90
N ALA A 410 -7.56 12.97 7.59
CA ALA A 410 -6.81 12.48 8.74
C ALA A 410 -6.62 10.96 8.68
N PRO A 411 -5.64 10.47 7.87
CA PRO A 411 -5.27 9.06 7.85
C PRO A 411 -4.94 8.56 9.25
N GLU A 412 -5.49 7.39 9.60
CA GLU A 412 -5.41 6.76 10.91
C GLU A 412 -4.48 5.56 10.90
N ASN A 413 -3.66 5.41 11.96
CA ASN A 413 -2.94 4.18 12.20
C ASN A 413 -3.93 3.07 12.56
N ILE A 414 -3.88 1.98 11.80
CA ILE A 414 -4.67 0.79 12.09
C ILE A 414 -3.78 -0.33 12.64
N PHE A 415 -4.32 -1.51 12.85
CA PHE A 415 -3.56 -2.62 13.41
C PHE A 415 -2.53 -3.20 12.43
N PRO A 416 -1.46 -3.85 12.94
CA PRO A 416 -0.28 -4.28 12.17
C PRO A 416 -0.56 -5.13 10.94
N GLU A 417 -1.58 -5.97 10.99
CA GLU A 417 -1.96 -6.92 9.94
C GLU A 417 -2.46 -6.24 8.66
N ASN A 418 -2.95 -5.02 8.77
CA ASN A 418 -3.40 -4.26 7.60
C ASN A 418 -2.24 -3.73 6.74
N GLY A 419 -1.00 -3.91 7.19
CA GLY A 419 0.17 -3.58 6.38
C GLY A 419 0.72 -2.18 6.60
N TYR A 420 1.24 -1.58 5.54
CA TYR A 420 1.94 -0.29 5.60
C TYR A 420 1.05 0.85 6.08
N ALA A 421 1.64 1.79 6.80
CA ALA A 421 1.07 2.93 7.51
C ALA A 421 0.32 2.59 8.81
N SER A 422 0.35 1.33 9.28
CA SER A 422 -0.08 0.97 10.64
C SER A 422 0.99 1.27 11.71
N HIS A 423 2.27 1.23 11.35
CA HIS A 423 3.35 1.67 12.23
C HIS A 423 3.46 3.20 12.22
N PRO A 424 3.67 3.87 13.37
CA PRO A 424 3.73 5.34 13.42
C PRO A 424 4.78 5.98 12.52
N GLU A 425 5.94 5.33 12.33
CA GLU A 425 6.97 5.81 11.41
C GLU A 425 6.53 5.74 9.95
N GLU A 426 5.79 4.69 9.57
CA GLU A 426 5.22 4.53 8.23
C GLU A 426 4.13 5.58 7.98
N LEU A 427 3.26 5.78 8.97
CA LEU A 427 2.23 6.81 8.92
C LEU A 427 2.85 8.19 8.78
N LYS A 428 3.90 8.48 9.55
CA LYS A 428 4.68 9.73 9.42
C LYS A 428 5.23 9.90 8.01
N GLU A 429 5.88 8.88 7.46
CA GLU A 429 6.42 8.92 6.11
C GLU A 429 5.33 9.19 5.07
N LEU A 430 4.19 8.49 5.18
CA LEU A 430 3.04 8.68 4.30
C LEU A 430 2.54 10.13 4.34
N ILE A 431 2.37 10.71 5.53
CA ILE A 431 1.90 12.10 5.68
C ILE A 431 2.89 13.10 5.10
N ILE A 432 4.19 12.95 5.37
CA ILE A 432 5.23 13.83 4.80
C ILE A 432 5.18 13.79 3.26
N LYS A 433 5.12 12.60 2.67
CA LYS A 433 5.06 12.45 1.22
C LYS A 433 3.76 12.98 0.63
N SER A 434 2.64 12.75 1.31
CA SER A 434 1.33 13.28 0.89
C SER A 434 1.27 14.81 0.93
N ARG A 435 1.80 15.43 1.98
CA ARG A 435 1.93 16.89 2.07
C ARG A 435 2.83 17.45 0.97
N LYS A 436 3.96 16.77 0.72
CA LYS A 436 4.86 17.15 -0.38
C LYS A 436 4.16 17.06 -1.74
N ALA A 437 3.48 15.95 -2.02
CA ALA A 437 2.72 15.77 -3.25
C ALA A 437 1.61 16.82 -3.42
N MET A 438 0.90 17.15 -2.34
CA MET A 438 -0.11 18.21 -2.35
C MET A 438 0.52 19.59 -2.65
N ALA A 439 1.62 19.93 -1.99
CA ALA A 439 2.30 21.18 -2.23
C ALA A 439 2.84 21.30 -3.67
N GLU A 440 3.40 20.22 -4.23
CA GLU A 440 3.86 20.17 -5.63
C GLU A 440 2.72 20.28 -6.64
N ARG A 441 1.52 19.78 -6.31
CA ARG A 441 0.30 19.95 -7.13
C ARG A 441 -0.27 21.35 -7.08
N LEU A 442 0.01 22.10 -6.04
CA LEU A 442 -0.43 23.50 -5.90
C LEU A 442 0.60 24.49 -6.44
N TRP A 443 1.90 24.17 -6.28
CA TRP A 443 3.02 25.04 -6.65
C TRP A 443 4.14 24.22 -7.28
N LYS A 444 4.51 24.52 -8.53
CA LYS A 444 5.56 23.82 -9.27
C LYS A 444 6.33 24.78 -10.15
N ASP A 445 7.62 24.53 -10.34
CA ASP A 445 8.51 25.31 -11.21
C ASP A 445 8.43 26.83 -10.93
N ASP A 446 8.46 27.19 -9.63
CA ASP A 446 8.37 28.55 -9.10
C ASP A 446 7.12 29.35 -9.54
N GLN A 447 6.04 28.66 -9.84
CA GLN A 447 4.76 29.26 -10.21
C GLN A 447 3.57 28.43 -9.69
N PRO A 448 2.39 29.08 -9.51
CA PRO A 448 1.18 28.34 -9.18
C PRO A 448 0.79 27.43 -10.33
N THR A 449 0.39 26.20 -10.00
CA THR A 449 -0.27 25.31 -10.97
C THR A 449 -1.68 25.84 -11.27
N LYS A 450 -2.38 25.20 -12.19
CA LYS A 450 -3.80 25.52 -12.46
C LYS A 450 -4.65 25.38 -11.19
N ASP A 451 -4.43 24.32 -10.43
CA ASP A 451 -5.15 24.07 -9.18
C ASP A 451 -4.75 25.11 -8.12
N GLY A 452 -3.46 25.38 -7.97
CA GLY A 452 -2.97 26.41 -7.03
C GLY A 452 -3.54 27.80 -7.30
N ALA A 453 -3.51 28.24 -8.55
CA ALA A 453 -4.07 29.54 -8.96
C ALA A 453 -5.58 29.63 -8.69
N SER A 454 -6.34 28.57 -9.00
CA SER A 454 -7.80 28.53 -8.74
C SER A 454 -8.14 28.56 -7.25
N LEU A 455 -7.24 28.06 -6.42
CA LEU A 455 -7.36 28.05 -4.95
C LEU A 455 -6.65 29.21 -4.27
N GLY A 456 -6.19 30.22 -5.02
CA GLY A 456 -5.55 31.42 -4.47
C GLY A 456 -4.24 31.14 -3.74
N ILE A 457 -3.47 30.18 -4.22
CA ILE A 457 -2.12 29.85 -3.74
C ILE A 457 -1.11 30.50 -4.68
N TYR A 458 -0.33 31.44 -4.18
CA TYR A 458 0.55 32.28 -5.00
C TYR A 458 2.04 32.17 -4.64
N ASN A 459 2.39 31.33 -3.67
CA ASN A 459 3.78 31.04 -3.34
C ASN A 459 3.94 29.66 -2.70
N LYS A 460 5.18 29.16 -2.67
CA LYS A 460 5.53 27.84 -2.14
C LYS A 460 5.14 27.66 -0.66
N LYS A 461 5.33 28.71 0.16
CA LYS A 461 5.00 28.63 1.60
C LYS A 461 3.50 28.48 1.84
N GLU A 462 2.68 29.13 1.02
CA GLU A 462 1.22 28.97 1.08
C GLU A 462 0.81 27.54 0.67
N ALA A 463 1.45 26.96 -0.35
CA ALA A 463 1.21 25.60 -0.77
C ALA A 463 1.60 24.57 0.31
N GLU A 464 2.78 24.75 0.92
CA GLU A 464 3.26 23.92 2.03
C GLU A 464 2.32 24.03 3.24
N LYS A 465 1.93 25.22 3.61
CA LYS A 465 0.99 25.47 4.71
C LYS A 465 -0.40 24.86 4.42
N ALA A 466 -0.91 25.02 3.21
CA ALA A 466 -2.17 24.41 2.82
C ALA A 466 -2.11 22.88 2.95
N ALA A 467 -0.99 22.26 2.58
CA ALA A 467 -0.78 20.83 2.75
C ALA A 467 -0.73 20.42 4.23
N GLU A 468 -0.08 21.20 5.10
CA GLU A 468 -0.04 20.96 6.53
C GLU A 468 -1.43 21.10 7.20
N ASP A 469 -2.21 22.06 6.74
CA ASP A 469 -3.53 22.34 7.31
C ASP A 469 -4.57 21.28 6.88
N HIS A 470 -4.45 20.71 5.67
CA HIS A 470 -5.46 19.82 5.08
C HIS A 470 -5.09 18.32 5.08
N ILE A 471 -3.87 17.96 5.50
CA ILE A 471 -3.45 16.57 5.68
C ILE A 471 -2.80 16.43 7.05
N LYS A 472 -3.49 15.74 7.97
CA LYS A 472 -3.03 15.48 9.35
C LYS A 472 -3.19 14.00 9.68
N VAL A 473 -2.88 13.62 10.90
CA VAL A 473 -2.98 12.25 11.41
C VAL A 473 -4.17 12.15 12.35
N THR A 474 -4.98 11.12 12.22
CA THR A 474 -5.74 10.56 13.33
C THR A 474 -4.87 9.53 14.01
N PHE A 475 -4.69 9.67 15.33
CA PHE A 475 -3.88 8.75 16.10
C PHE A 475 -4.75 7.99 17.09
N ASP A 476 -4.87 6.66 16.90
CA ASP A 476 -5.55 5.76 17.81
C ASP A 476 -4.54 5.00 18.68
N ILE A 477 -4.71 5.12 20.00
CA ILE A 477 -3.83 4.47 21.00
C ILE A 477 -4.11 2.97 21.11
N GLY A 478 -5.34 2.53 20.92
CA GLY A 478 -5.69 1.11 20.96
C GLY A 478 -5.15 0.37 19.75
N HIS A 479 -5.29 0.93 18.55
CA HIS A 479 -4.67 0.37 17.35
C HIS A 479 -3.14 0.24 17.53
N LEU A 480 -2.50 1.26 18.12
CA LEU A 480 -1.07 1.15 18.44
C LEU A 480 -0.78 0.07 19.48
N ASN A 481 -1.67 -0.12 20.47
CA ASN A 481 -1.49 -1.14 21.49
C ASN A 481 -1.50 -2.57 20.91
N THR A 482 -2.16 -2.82 19.79
CA THR A 482 -2.16 -4.14 19.13
C THR A 482 -0.78 -4.58 18.62
N TRP A 483 0.20 -3.67 18.49
CA TRP A 483 1.60 -4.00 18.20
C TRP A 483 2.27 -4.79 19.33
N LYS A 484 1.69 -4.78 20.54
CA LYS A 484 2.23 -5.47 21.72
C LYS A 484 2.46 -6.96 21.49
N LYS A 485 1.57 -7.62 20.76
CA LYS A 485 1.67 -9.06 20.45
C LYS A 485 2.92 -9.44 19.65
N TYR A 486 3.51 -8.48 18.95
CA TYR A 486 4.69 -8.66 18.11
C TYR A 486 5.98 -8.12 18.76
N PHE A 487 5.88 -7.45 19.90
CA PHE A 487 7.00 -6.80 20.55
C PHE A 487 7.88 -7.80 21.29
N LYS A 488 9.20 -7.75 21.06
CA LYS A 488 10.18 -8.69 21.65
C LYS A 488 10.67 -8.30 23.06
N GLY A 489 10.31 -7.13 23.55
CA GLY A 489 10.75 -6.59 24.83
C GLY A 489 9.75 -6.78 25.97
N SER A 490 9.99 -6.10 27.09
CA SER A 490 9.06 -6.06 28.22
C SER A 490 7.88 -5.11 27.97
N ASP A 491 6.79 -5.29 28.73
CA ASP A 491 5.63 -4.36 28.70
C ASP A 491 6.04 -2.90 29.01
N GLN A 492 7.03 -2.71 29.88
CA GLN A 492 7.54 -1.37 30.19
C GLN A 492 8.29 -0.75 29.01
N ASP A 493 9.06 -1.54 28.28
CA ASP A 493 9.79 -1.06 27.10
C ASP A 493 8.83 -0.79 25.96
N PHE A 494 7.81 -1.62 25.79
CA PHE A 494 6.74 -1.37 24.82
C PHE A 494 6.01 -0.05 25.11
N LYS A 495 5.65 0.19 26.37
CA LYS A 495 5.02 1.44 26.77
C LYS A 495 5.91 2.67 26.52
N LYS A 496 7.21 2.56 26.78
CA LYS A 496 8.18 3.62 26.45
C LYS A 496 8.23 3.87 24.96
N TRP A 497 8.30 2.80 24.17
CA TRP A 497 8.28 2.89 22.71
C TRP A 497 7.01 3.62 22.21
N MET A 498 5.82 3.23 22.70
CA MET A 498 4.57 3.90 22.34
C MET A 498 4.63 5.41 22.62
N MET A 499 5.07 5.80 23.82
CA MET A 499 5.15 7.22 24.19
C MET A 499 6.18 7.99 23.36
N GLN A 500 7.25 7.36 22.91
CA GLN A 500 8.22 7.95 21.99
C GLN A 500 7.59 8.21 20.61
N GLN A 501 6.79 7.28 20.10
CA GLN A 501 6.09 7.45 18.82
C GLN A 501 5.11 8.63 18.87
N VAL A 502 4.30 8.71 19.93
CA VAL A 502 3.39 9.84 20.16
C VAL A 502 4.15 11.17 20.19
N ASP A 503 5.25 11.21 20.93
CA ASP A 503 6.08 12.42 21.07
C ASP A 503 6.65 12.88 19.73
N THR A 504 7.09 11.92 18.89
CA THR A 504 7.65 12.20 17.58
C THR A 504 6.62 12.83 16.64
N LEU A 505 5.42 12.25 16.55
CA LEU A 505 4.36 12.78 15.69
C LEU A 505 3.83 14.14 16.17
N ASN A 506 3.76 14.32 17.49
CA ASN A 506 3.19 15.53 18.06
C ASN A 506 4.15 16.72 18.00
N LYS A 507 5.45 16.52 18.18
CA LYS A 507 6.48 17.55 17.99
C LYS A 507 6.46 18.14 16.59
N GLU A 508 6.16 17.33 15.59
CA GLU A 508 6.02 17.76 14.19
C GLU A 508 4.62 18.29 13.85
N LYS A 509 3.75 18.43 14.86
CA LYS A 509 2.37 18.94 14.73
C LYS A 509 1.55 18.16 13.68
N MET A 510 1.80 16.85 13.58
CA MET A 510 1.11 16.00 12.63
C MET A 510 -0.24 15.52 13.14
N ILE A 511 -0.39 15.33 14.45
CA ILE A 511 -1.63 14.85 15.05
C ILE A 511 -2.69 15.94 14.98
N GLY A 512 -3.72 15.73 14.17
CA GLY A 512 -4.88 16.61 14.02
C GLY A 512 -6.12 16.08 14.73
N HIS A 513 -6.18 14.76 14.95
CA HIS A 513 -7.30 14.08 15.59
C HIS A 513 -6.81 12.91 16.42
N VAL A 514 -7.60 12.50 17.41
CA VAL A 514 -7.20 11.45 18.36
C VAL A 514 -8.39 10.56 18.65
N HIS A 515 -8.19 9.25 18.50
CA HIS A 515 -9.07 8.21 19.00
C HIS A 515 -8.50 7.59 20.27
N ILE A 516 -9.39 7.26 21.19
CA ILE A 516 -9.11 6.53 22.41
C ILE A 516 -9.97 5.28 22.40
N SER A 517 -9.35 4.19 22.03
CA SER A 517 -9.86 2.83 22.17
C SER A 517 -9.02 2.06 23.17
N ASP A 518 -9.55 1.01 23.77
CA ASP A 518 -8.80 0.14 24.70
C ASP A 518 -8.93 -1.31 24.26
N ASN A 519 -7.89 -2.09 24.49
CA ASN A 519 -7.81 -3.51 24.18
C ASN A 519 -6.73 -4.19 25.02
N PHE A 520 -6.55 -5.49 24.85
CA PHE A 520 -5.54 -6.27 25.60
C PHE A 520 -4.19 -6.40 24.89
N GLY A 521 -4.02 -5.74 23.74
CA GLY A 521 -2.77 -5.74 22.96
C GLY A 521 -2.64 -6.92 21.98
N TYR A 522 -3.74 -7.61 21.69
CA TYR A 522 -3.78 -8.73 20.73
C TYR A 522 -4.69 -8.49 19.56
N TYR A 523 -5.90 -7.99 19.82
CA TYR A 523 -6.93 -7.71 18.83
C TYR A 523 -7.48 -6.30 19.07
N ASP A 524 -8.26 -5.85 18.14
CA ASP A 524 -8.93 -4.56 18.19
C ASP A 524 -10.31 -4.71 18.85
N GLU A 525 -10.31 -5.05 20.17
CA GLU A 525 -11.52 -5.35 20.89
C GLU A 525 -12.39 -4.12 21.22
N HIS A 526 -11.80 -2.92 21.24
CA HIS A 526 -12.45 -1.69 21.65
C HIS A 526 -13.24 -1.83 22.98
N VAL A 527 -12.63 -2.49 23.99
CA VAL A 527 -13.27 -2.60 25.31
C VAL A 527 -13.40 -1.23 25.95
N ASP A 528 -14.19 -1.15 27.03
CA ASP A 528 -14.38 0.12 27.73
C ASP A 528 -13.04 0.66 28.25
N PRO A 529 -12.73 1.95 28.05
CA PRO A 529 -11.48 2.54 28.49
C PRO A 529 -11.18 2.29 29.98
N GLY A 530 -10.01 1.64 30.24
CA GLY A 530 -9.58 1.20 31.55
C GLY A 530 -9.92 -0.25 31.90
N GLU A 531 -10.56 -0.98 31.00
CA GLU A 531 -10.74 -2.44 31.09
C GLU A 531 -9.61 -3.21 30.40
N GLY A 532 -9.03 -2.63 29.35
CA GLY A 532 -7.87 -3.17 28.65
C GLY A 532 -6.54 -2.79 29.31
N ASN A 533 -5.48 -2.84 28.52
CA ASN A 533 -4.13 -2.52 28.96
C ASN A 533 -3.43 -1.40 28.16
N ALA A 534 -4.16 -0.73 27.26
CA ALA A 534 -3.62 0.42 26.56
C ALA A 534 -3.22 1.53 27.55
N PRO A 535 -2.05 2.16 27.40
CA PRO A 535 -1.57 3.16 28.36
C PRO A 535 -2.25 4.53 28.18
N ILE A 536 -3.60 4.55 28.26
CA ILE A 536 -4.43 5.72 28.03
C ILE A 536 -4.03 6.91 28.93
N PRO A 537 -3.80 6.75 30.26
CA PRO A 537 -3.40 7.86 31.11
C PRO A 537 -2.13 8.56 30.66
N GLU A 538 -1.10 7.77 30.38
CA GLU A 538 0.19 8.28 29.93
C GLU A 538 0.10 8.94 28.55
N PHE A 539 -0.70 8.37 27.67
CA PHE A 539 -0.98 8.92 26.34
C PHE A 539 -1.62 10.30 26.43
N VAL A 540 -2.72 10.44 27.17
CA VAL A 540 -3.43 11.72 27.34
C VAL A 540 -2.53 12.76 28.00
N LYS A 541 -1.74 12.37 29.00
CA LYS A 541 -0.75 13.25 29.63
C LYS A 541 0.28 13.74 28.62
N LYS A 542 0.82 12.83 27.82
CA LYS A 542 1.83 13.14 26.80
C LYS A 542 1.29 14.08 25.71
N LEU A 543 0.07 13.87 25.26
CA LEU A 543 -0.60 14.76 24.32
C LEU A 543 -0.73 16.20 24.87
N LYS A 544 -1.15 16.33 26.13
CA LYS A 544 -1.29 17.64 26.79
C LYS A 544 0.03 18.34 27.00
N GLU A 545 1.05 17.62 27.46
CA GLU A 545 2.41 18.17 27.65
C GLU A 545 3.00 18.69 26.36
N SER A 546 2.70 18.08 25.22
CA SER A 546 3.17 18.50 23.90
C SER A 546 2.27 19.56 23.23
N GLY A 547 1.26 20.05 23.93
CA GLY A 547 0.42 21.18 23.49
C GLY A 547 -0.71 20.84 22.55
N TYR A 548 -1.12 19.55 22.49
CA TYR A 548 -2.32 19.16 21.74
C TYR A 548 -3.56 19.83 22.33
N LYS A 549 -4.32 20.54 21.50
CA LYS A 549 -5.50 21.29 21.89
C LYS A 549 -6.81 20.73 21.31
N GLY A 550 -6.71 19.72 20.45
CA GLY A 550 -7.87 19.06 19.87
C GLY A 550 -8.66 18.26 20.91
N LYS A 551 -9.88 17.92 20.56
CA LYS A 551 -10.69 16.99 21.35
C LYS A 551 -10.27 15.56 21.04
N MET A 552 -10.60 14.64 21.93
CA MET A 552 -10.30 13.22 21.82
C MET A 552 -11.60 12.44 21.76
N ILE A 553 -11.74 11.56 20.78
CA ILE A 553 -12.93 10.73 20.60
C ILE A 553 -12.70 9.40 21.32
N VAL A 554 -13.59 9.05 22.22
CA VAL A 554 -13.67 7.70 22.78
C VAL A 554 -14.45 6.83 21.81
N GLU A 555 -13.81 5.77 21.34
CA GLU A 555 -14.33 4.89 20.32
C GLU A 555 -14.67 3.51 20.91
N PRO A 556 -15.93 3.27 21.31
CA PRO A 556 -16.35 1.98 21.85
C PRO A 556 -16.78 1.01 20.74
N ALA A 557 -16.38 -0.24 20.83
CA ALA A 557 -16.84 -1.31 19.91
C ALA A 557 -18.34 -1.56 20.01
N HIS A 558 -18.83 -1.47 21.22
CA HIS A 558 -20.24 -1.61 21.48
C HIS A 558 -20.85 -0.22 21.56
N GLN A 559 -22.05 -0.10 21.04
CA GLN A 559 -22.86 1.12 21.12
C GLN A 559 -23.22 1.49 22.58
N ASP A 560 -22.41 1.00 23.53
CA ASP A 560 -22.69 1.13 24.94
C ASP A 560 -22.43 2.57 25.37
N ILE A 561 -23.47 3.17 25.86
CA ILE A 561 -23.45 4.45 26.58
C ILE A 561 -22.40 4.44 27.69
N ARG A 562 -22.16 3.28 28.29
CA ARG A 562 -21.26 3.11 29.42
C ARG A 562 -19.79 3.37 29.09
N ALA A 563 -19.33 3.12 27.86
CA ALA A 563 -17.93 3.32 27.49
C ALA A 563 -17.47 4.78 27.71
N TRP A 564 -18.28 5.75 27.25
CA TRP A 564 -17.98 7.16 27.46
C TRP A 564 -18.11 7.57 28.94
N THR A 565 -19.17 7.14 29.62
CA THR A 565 -19.37 7.41 31.05
C THR A 565 -18.32 6.69 31.92
N LYS A 566 -17.88 5.49 31.54
CA LYS A 566 -16.77 4.79 32.20
C LYS A 566 -15.45 5.54 32.02
N PHE A 567 -15.15 6.03 30.82
CA PHE A 567 -13.99 6.88 30.62
C PHE A 567 -14.04 8.11 31.56
N MET A 568 -15.18 8.80 31.59
CA MET A 568 -15.38 9.95 32.47
C MET A 568 -15.24 9.57 33.96
N SER A 569 -15.76 8.42 34.37
CA SER A 569 -15.63 7.94 35.76
C SER A 569 -14.22 7.48 36.11
N ASN A 570 -13.49 6.86 35.17
CA ASN A 570 -12.17 6.32 35.42
C ASN A 570 -11.07 7.38 35.35
N PHE A 571 -11.16 8.31 34.44
CA PHE A 571 -10.05 9.21 34.09
C PHE A 571 -10.36 10.71 34.24
N ALA A 572 -11.62 11.09 34.43
CA ALA A 572 -12.03 12.49 34.55
C ALA A 572 -12.14 12.96 36.01
N SER A 573 -12.96 13.98 36.22
CA SER A 573 -13.23 14.54 37.55
C SER A 573 -13.89 13.51 38.49
N PRO A 574 -13.58 13.53 39.79
CA PRO A 574 -14.21 12.68 40.80
C PRO A 574 -15.72 12.74 40.84
N VAL A 575 -16.31 13.84 40.37
CA VAL A 575 -17.79 14.01 40.27
C VAL A 575 -18.42 12.91 39.41
N TYR A 576 -17.75 12.46 38.36
CA TYR A 576 -18.22 11.35 37.51
C TYR A 576 -18.06 9.97 38.13
N ARG A 577 -17.30 9.89 39.26
CA ARG A 577 -17.13 8.67 40.03
C ARG A 577 -18.16 8.52 41.15
N THR A 578 -18.94 9.53 41.42
CA THR A 578 -20.07 9.35 42.30
C THR A 578 -20.99 8.32 41.68
N LYS A 579 -20.84 7.10 42.16
CA LYS A 579 -21.71 5.97 41.85
C LYS A 579 -23.11 6.31 42.36
N LEU A 580 -23.81 7.21 41.69
CA LEU A 580 -25.26 7.32 41.88
C LEU A 580 -25.94 5.99 41.51
N TRP A 581 -25.25 5.20 40.68
CA TRP A 581 -25.69 3.87 40.26
C TRP A 581 -24.45 2.98 40.06
N SER A 582 -24.09 2.16 41.01
CA SER A 582 -23.03 1.16 40.85
C SER A 582 -23.54 0.00 39.98
N ASP A 583 -22.60 -0.74 39.35
CA ASP A 583 -22.97 -2.00 38.68
C ASP A 583 -23.66 -2.97 39.63
N ASP A 584 -23.34 -2.89 40.93
CA ASP A 584 -24.02 -3.66 41.99
C ASP A 584 -25.42 -3.17 42.24
N ASP A 585 -25.68 -1.83 42.18
CA ASP A 585 -27.01 -1.25 42.29
C ASP A 585 -27.85 -1.55 41.03
N LEU A 586 -27.21 -1.61 39.85
CA LEU A 586 -27.82 -2.08 38.60
C LEU A 586 -28.07 -3.59 38.65
N GLY A 587 -27.25 -4.37 39.37
CA GLY A 587 -27.48 -5.79 39.66
C GLY A 587 -28.79 -6.03 40.41
N PHE A 588 -29.21 -5.09 41.27
CA PHE A 588 -30.51 -5.15 41.92
C PHE A 588 -31.68 -5.04 40.92
N PHE A 589 -31.47 -4.30 39.81
CA PHE A 589 -32.46 -4.19 38.73
C PHE A 589 -32.36 -5.29 37.70
N LYS A 590 -31.23 -6.06 37.61
CA LYS A 590 -31.06 -7.20 36.72
C LYS A 590 -32.07 -8.32 36.90
N GLY A 591 -32.66 -8.44 38.09
CA GLY A 591 -33.73 -9.41 38.39
C GLY A 591 -35.14 -8.94 38.13
N ARG A 592 -35.32 -7.72 37.60
CA ARG A 592 -36.66 -7.15 37.32
C ARG A 592 -36.66 -6.58 35.90
N THR A 593 -37.76 -6.59 35.25
CA THR A 593 -38.07 -6.19 33.87
C THR A 593 -37.65 -4.76 33.47
N TYR A 594 -36.81 -4.08 34.24
CA TYR A 594 -36.27 -2.78 33.92
C TYR A 594 -34.84 -2.91 33.44
N SER A 595 -34.68 -2.96 32.14
CA SER A 595 -33.39 -2.85 31.52
C SER A 595 -32.77 -1.47 31.81
N PRO A 596 -31.47 -1.36 32.14
CA PRO A 596 -30.78 -0.09 32.28
C PRO A 596 -30.98 0.87 31.11
N SER A 597 -31.19 0.33 29.94
CA SER A 597 -31.51 1.06 28.71
C SER A 597 -32.82 1.81 28.76
N TYR A 598 -33.76 1.39 29.55
CA TYR A 598 -35.03 2.08 29.71
C TYR A 598 -34.88 3.38 30.51
N ILE A 599 -33.92 3.41 31.43
CA ILE A 599 -33.59 4.57 32.25
C ILE A 599 -32.80 5.61 31.48
N VAL A 600 -32.07 5.18 30.45
CA VAL A 600 -31.10 6.00 29.70
C VAL A 600 -31.58 6.33 28.28
N GLY A 601 -32.86 6.29 28.01
CA GLY A 601 -33.40 6.70 26.71
C GLY A 601 -33.65 5.57 25.72
N GLY A 602 -33.93 4.37 26.23
CA GLY A 602 -34.47 3.30 25.39
C GLY A 602 -33.44 2.55 24.58
N TYR A 603 -32.19 2.53 25.05
CA TYR A 603 -31.15 1.78 24.39
C TYR A 603 -30.73 0.57 25.22
N SER A 604 -31.35 -0.57 24.94
CA SER A 604 -30.79 -1.86 25.25
C SER A 604 -30.66 -2.64 23.96
N PRO A 605 -29.54 -3.24 23.68
CA PRO A 605 -29.60 -4.47 22.95
C PRO A 605 -30.52 -5.34 23.81
N ASP A 606 -31.55 -5.89 23.19
CA ASP A 606 -32.50 -6.77 23.83
C ASP A 606 -31.71 -7.95 24.45
N THR A 607 -31.50 -7.86 25.76
CA THR A 607 -30.74 -8.87 26.50
C THR A 607 -31.51 -10.17 26.68
N GLY A 608 -32.65 -10.27 26.07
CA GLY A 608 -33.53 -11.44 26.13
C GLY A 608 -33.51 -12.31 24.89
N THR A 609 -32.85 -11.92 23.84
CA THR A 609 -32.87 -12.67 22.60
C THR A 609 -31.52 -13.21 22.25
N GLU A 610 -31.49 -14.49 22.26
CA GLU A 610 -30.68 -15.41 21.49
C GLU A 610 -29.19 -15.10 21.29
N GLU A 611 -28.35 -16.10 21.51
CA GLU A 611 -26.92 -16.23 21.23
C GLU A 611 -26.46 -15.69 19.85
N THR A 612 -27.35 -15.18 19.01
CA THR A 612 -27.08 -14.66 17.68
C THR A 612 -26.65 -13.21 17.64
N ASP A 613 -26.91 -12.41 18.69
CA ASP A 613 -26.61 -10.98 18.72
C ASP A 613 -25.15 -10.64 19.12
N TRP A 614 -24.39 -11.64 19.51
CA TRP A 614 -22.95 -11.54 19.81
C TRP A 614 -22.07 -11.86 18.59
N ARG A 615 -22.44 -11.39 17.44
CA ARG A 615 -21.56 -11.48 16.26
C ARG A 615 -20.71 -10.24 16.15
N PHE A 616 -19.45 -10.40 16.41
CA PHE A 616 -18.45 -9.40 16.07
C PHE A 616 -18.45 -9.12 14.56
N TRP A 617 -17.94 -7.99 14.17
CA TRP A 617 -17.72 -7.51 12.82
C TRP A 617 -17.08 -8.53 11.87
N SER A 618 -16.36 -9.50 12.38
CA SER A 618 -15.72 -10.59 11.63
C SER A 618 -16.62 -11.78 11.32
N GLY A 619 -17.86 -11.82 11.85
CA GLY A 619 -18.72 -12.98 11.72
C GLY A 619 -18.27 -14.20 12.55
N ILE A 620 -17.28 -14.06 13.41
CA ILE A 620 -16.75 -15.10 14.28
C ILE A 620 -17.64 -15.19 15.52
N ARG A 621 -18.16 -16.40 15.81
CA ARG A 621 -18.79 -16.71 17.08
C ARG A 621 -17.72 -16.72 18.17
N LEU A 622 -17.94 -16.00 19.24
CA LEU A 622 -17.21 -16.21 20.48
C LEU A 622 -17.92 -17.39 21.19
N GLU A 623 -17.24 -18.53 21.24
CA GLU A 623 -17.60 -19.62 22.15
C GLU A 623 -17.09 -19.31 23.55
#